data_9206c94a0d8b7d57d156c6c5992a2554
#
_entry.id   9206c94a0d8b7d57d156c6c5992a2554
#
_cell.length_a   1.000
_cell.length_b   1.000
_cell.length_c   1.000
_cell.angle_alpha   90.00
_cell.angle_beta   90.00
_cell.angle_gamma   90.00
#
_symmetry.space_group_name_H-M   'P 1'
#
loop_
_entity.id
_entity.type
_entity.pdbx_description
1 polymer ?
#
loop_
_entity_poly.entity_id
_entity_poly.type
_entity_poly.pdbx_seq_one_letter_code
_entity_poly.pdbx_strand_id
1 'polypeptide(L)'
;MVYKIVFGTILLAFVFIFGHSLGEDHGKQLTEQARQLSVLSDTQKLEADQIAVRRKPIEAKIKELDKKLAQPIPEDVEGLKLVIQTQKEAIELRDQSILSLNNENKQLRLALDNKDKAYQVQLDATRAYQQAMYEAKLKYGLGGTVLGLAIGFVAGQH
;
A
#
# COMPACT_ATOMS: atom_id res chain seq x y z
N MET A 1 -49.23 10.71 -27.67
CA MET A 1 -48.54 11.35 -26.53
C MET A 1 -47.91 10.31 -25.55
N VAL A 2 -48.59 9.20 -25.32
CA VAL A 2 -48.17 8.14 -24.39
C VAL A 2 -46.79 7.49 -24.74
N TYR A 3 -46.46 7.27 -26.00
CA TYR A 3 -45.21 6.67 -26.45
C TYR A 3 -43.98 7.49 -26.12
N LYS A 4 -44.03 8.82 -26.05
CA LYS A 4 -42.90 9.67 -25.67
C LYS A 4 -42.57 9.58 -24.17
N ILE A 5 -43.58 9.35 -23.35
CA ILE A 5 -43.44 9.23 -21.91
C ILE A 5 -42.81 7.84 -21.56
N VAL A 6 -43.26 6.78 -22.22
CA VAL A 6 -42.74 5.43 -22.02
C VAL A 6 -41.29 5.32 -22.49
N PHE A 7 -40.93 5.95 -23.61
CA PHE A 7 -39.55 5.95 -24.11
C PHE A 7 -38.59 6.74 -23.20
N GLY A 8 -39.06 7.85 -22.65
CA GLY A 8 -38.29 8.66 -21.69
C GLY A 8 -38.02 7.93 -20.37
N THR A 9 -38.99 7.18 -19.86
CA THR A 9 -38.82 6.36 -18.63
C THR A 9 -37.90 5.18 -18.82
N ILE A 10 -37.93 4.52 -19.98
CA ILE A 10 -37.02 3.41 -20.30
C ILE A 10 -35.58 3.92 -20.47
N LEU A 11 -35.38 5.06 -21.14
CA LEU A 11 -34.07 5.66 -21.33
C LEU A 11 -33.45 6.11 -19.97
N LEU A 12 -34.27 6.70 -19.10
CA LEU A 12 -33.86 7.06 -17.73
C LEU A 12 -33.49 5.84 -16.89
N ALA A 13 -34.24 4.75 -16.98
CA ALA A 13 -33.94 3.51 -16.28
C ALA A 13 -32.62 2.88 -16.78
N PHE A 14 -32.34 2.94 -18.08
CA PHE A 14 -31.13 2.42 -18.67
C PHE A 14 -29.88 3.21 -18.22
N VAL A 15 -29.93 4.54 -18.27
CA VAL A 15 -28.85 5.42 -17.75
C VAL A 15 -28.64 5.21 -16.26
N PHE A 16 -29.70 4.87 -15.53
CA PHE A 16 -29.66 4.64 -14.09
C PHE A 16 -28.93 3.34 -13.73
N ILE A 17 -29.26 2.24 -14.45
CA ILE A 17 -28.66 0.92 -14.20
C ILE A 17 -27.19 0.90 -14.60
N PHE A 18 -26.83 1.46 -15.76
CA PHE A 18 -25.44 1.48 -16.24
C PHE A 18 -24.55 2.46 -15.47
N GLY A 19 -25.07 3.63 -15.08
CA GLY A 19 -24.28 4.60 -14.32
C GLY A 19 -23.94 4.16 -12.90
N HIS A 20 -24.77 3.34 -12.27
CA HIS A 20 -24.53 2.81 -10.91
C HIS A 20 -23.47 1.72 -10.90
N SER A 21 -23.44 0.86 -11.91
CA SER A 21 -22.51 -0.26 -12.04
C SER A 21 -21.05 0.21 -12.19
N LEU A 22 -20.80 1.25 -13.00
CA LEU A 22 -19.47 1.73 -13.32
C LEU A 22 -18.73 2.35 -12.11
N GLY A 23 -19.44 3.08 -11.25
CA GLY A 23 -18.85 3.73 -10.08
C GLY A 23 -18.52 2.72 -8.95
N GLU A 24 -19.36 1.71 -8.78
CA GLU A 24 -19.17 0.66 -7.79
C GLU A 24 -18.01 -0.27 -8.18
N ASP A 25 -17.90 -0.61 -9.46
CA ASP A 25 -16.81 -1.45 -9.97
C ASP A 25 -15.46 -0.74 -9.86
N HIS A 26 -15.40 0.57 -10.14
CA HIS A 26 -14.18 1.36 -9.98
C HIS A 26 -13.72 1.42 -8.51
N GLY A 27 -14.64 1.65 -7.59
CA GLY A 27 -14.35 1.65 -6.16
C GLY A 27 -13.83 0.29 -5.66
N LYS A 28 -14.41 -0.83 -6.14
CA LYS A 28 -13.95 -2.18 -5.82
C LYS A 28 -12.53 -2.44 -6.36
N GLN A 29 -12.24 -2.02 -7.59
CA GLN A 29 -10.90 -2.14 -8.18
C GLN A 29 -9.85 -1.38 -7.39
N LEU A 30 -10.12 -0.13 -7.00
CA LEU A 30 -9.21 0.66 -6.18
C LEU A 30 -8.99 0.02 -4.80
N THR A 31 -10.03 -0.50 -4.17
CA THR A 31 -9.92 -1.20 -2.88
C THR A 31 -9.03 -2.43 -2.99
N GLU A 32 -9.18 -3.22 -4.06
CA GLU A 32 -8.34 -4.40 -4.30
C GLU A 32 -6.88 -4.01 -4.58
N GLN A 33 -6.63 -2.94 -5.33
CA GLN A 33 -5.28 -2.39 -5.52
C GLN A 33 -4.64 -1.95 -4.20
N ALA A 34 -5.38 -1.25 -3.34
CA ALA A 34 -4.89 -0.86 -2.02
C ALA A 34 -4.52 -2.08 -1.17
N ARG A 35 -5.35 -3.14 -1.22
CA ARG A 35 -5.08 -4.40 -0.53
C ARG A 35 -3.80 -5.07 -1.03
N GLN A 36 -3.59 -5.14 -2.34
CA GLN A 36 -2.39 -5.73 -2.94
C GLN A 36 -1.12 -4.96 -2.56
N LEU A 37 -1.17 -3.63 -2.57
CA LEU A 37 -0.06 -2.78 -2.14
C LEU A 37 0.26 -2.95 -0.65
N SER A 38 -0.76 -3.12 0.19
CA SER A 38 -0.57 -3.41 1.61
C SER A 38 0.12 -4.76 1.83
N VAL A 39 -0.32 -5.82 1.15
CA VAL A 39 0.30 -7.15 1.22
C VAL A 39 1.76 -7.10 0.74
N LEU A 40 2.05 -6.35 -0.32
CA LEU A 40 3.41 -6.17 -0.81
C LEU A 40 4.29 -5.45 0.22
N SER A 41 3.77 -4.40 0.87
CA SER A 41 4.44 -3.70 1.96
C SER A 41 4.79 -4.64 3.13
N ASP A 42 3.83 -5.47 3.55
CA ASP A 42 4.03 -6.40 4.65
C ASP A 42 5.08 -7.48 4.30
N THR A 43 5.08 -7.96 3.05
CA THR A 43 6.08 -8.90 2.54
C THR A 43 7.48 -8.29 2.58
N GLN A 44 7.64 -7.05 2.11
CA GLN A 44 8.92 -6.35 2.12
C GLN A 44 9.42 -6.07 3.54
N LYS A 45 8.52 -5.77 4.47
CA LYS A 45 8.86 -5.63 5.89
C LYS A 45 9.36 -6.97 6.46
N LEU A 46 8.70 -8.08 6.14
CA LEU A 46 9.13 -9.40 6.56
C LEU A 46 10.53 -9.75 6.01
N GLU A 47 10.81 -9.41 4.74
CA GLU A 47 12.14 -9.59 4.16
C GLU A 47 13.20 -8.76 4.90
N ALA A 48 12.90 -7.50 5.24
CA ALA A 48 13.79 -6.65 6.04
C ALA A 48 14.08 -7.28 7.41
N ASP A 49 13.06 -7.78 8.10
CA ASP A 49 13.19 -8.45 9.39
C ASP A 49 14.07 -9.72 9.28
N GLN A 50 13.92 -10.51 8.21
CA GLN A 50 14.77 -11.68 7.95
C GLN A 50 16.24 -11.28 7.70
N ILE A 51 16.49 -10.20 6.98
CA ILE A 51 17.83 -9.66 6.76
C ILE A 51 18.45 -9.24 8.09
N ALA A 52 17.71 -8.54 8.95
CA ALA A 52 18.15 -8.12 10.27
C ALA A 52 18.51 -9.33 11.17
N VAL A 53 17.69 -10.38 11.13
CA VAL A 53 17.98 -11.63 11.88
C VAL A 53 19.27 -12.28 11.41
N ARG A 54 19.50 -12.36 10.08
CA ARG A 54 20.73 -12.94 9.51
C ARG A 54 21.98 -12.11 9.82
N ARG A 55 21.86 -10.82 10.06
CA ARG A 55 22.97 -9.92 10.41
C ARG A 55 23.44 -10.09 11.85
N LYS A 56 22.56 -10.46 12.78
CA LYS A 56 22.92 -10.60 14.22
C LYS A 56 24.16 -11.46 14.49
N PRO A 57 24.34 -12.65 13.91
CA PRO A 57 25.55 -13.45 14.13
C PRO A 57 26.81 -12.77 13.59
N ILE A 58 26.72 -12.03 12.49
CA ILE A 58 27.86 -11.26 11.93
C ILE A 58 28.28 -10.18 12.93
N GLU A 59 27.32 -9.42 13.47
CA GLU A 59 27.58 -8.38 14.47
C GLU A 59 28.18 -8.96 15.77
N ALA A 60 27.71 -10.13 16.19
CA ALA A 60 28.27 -10.82 17.35
C ALA A 60 29.76 -11.20 17.13
N LYS A 61 30.07 -11.69 15.92
CA LYS A 61 31.45 -12.06 15.57
C LYS A 61 32.35 -10.81 15.44
N ILE A 62 31.86 -9.71 14.89
CA ILE A 62 32.56 -8.41 14.87
C ILE A 62 32.93 -8.01 16.31
N LYS A 63 32.00 -8.04 17.25
CA LYS A 63 32.24 -7.69 18.65
C LYS A 63 33.30 -8.58 19.29
N GLU A 64 33.34 -9.88 18.95
CA GLU A 64 34.37 -10.79 19.42
C GLU A 64 35.75 -10.43 18.88
N LEU A 65 35.85 -10.16 17.57
CA LEU A 65 37.09 -9.73 16.94
C LEU A 65 37.59 -8.38 17.48
N ASP A 66 36.70 -7.45 17.71
CA ASP A 66 37.04 -6.14 18.31
C ASP A 66 37.63 -6.31 19.73
N LYS A 67 37.12 -7.25 20.53
CA LYS A 67 37.72 -7.58 21.83
C LYS A 67 39.11 -8.17 21.69
N LYS A 68 39.38 -9.01 20.70
CA LYS A 68 40.73 -9.55 20.44
C LYS A 68 41.68 -8.45 19.99
N LEU A 69 41.21 -7.51 19.12
CA LEU A 69 42.01 -6.39 18.67
C LEU A 69 42.28 -5.30 19.72
N ALA A 70 41.49 -5.29 20.80
CA ALA A 70 41.70 -4.38 21.92
C ALA A 70 42.81 -4.87 22.88
N GLN A 71 43.34 -6.08 22.69
CA GLN A 71 44.47 -6.60 23.50
C GLN A 71 45.80 -5.91 23.10
N PRO A 72 46.81 -5.88 23.99
CA PRO A 72 48.12 -5.32 23.66
C PRO A 72 48.69 -5.96 22.41
N ILE A 73 49.33 -5.17 21.58
CA ILE A 73 49.92 -5.63 20.32
C ILE A 73 51.11 -6.49 20.66
N PRO A 74 51.22 -7.75 20.17
CA PRO A 74 52.37 -8.61 20.37
C PRO A 74 53.62 -8.01 19.74
N GLU A 75 54.78 -8.20 20.37
CA GLU A 75 56.07 -7.71 19.86
C GLU A 75 56.70 -8.69 18.87
N ASP A 76 56.25 -9.94 18.84
CA ASP A 76 56.76 -10.95 17.92
C ASP A 76 56.08 -10.92 16.54
N VAL A 77 56.80 -11.41 15.53
CA VAL A 77 56.33 -11.41 14.13
C VAL A 77 55.08 -12.27 13.92
N GLU A 78 54.93 -13.35 14.64
CA GLU A 78 53.78 -14.26 14.49
C GLU A 78 52.55 -13.66 15.11
N GLY A 79 52.67 -13.05 16.28
CA GLY A 79 51.58 -12.29 16.89
C GLY A 79 51.11 -11.11 16.02
N LEU A 80 52.04 -10.38 15.42
CA LEU A 80 51.71 -9.29 14.47
C LEU A 80 50.95 -9.82 13.25
N LYS A 81 51.36 -10.96 12.69
CA LYS A 81 50.61 -11.58 11.57
C LYS A 81 49.20 -11.96 11.97
N LEU A 82 48.98 -12.49 13.17
CA LEU A 82 47.68 -12.86 13.71
C LEU A 82 46.80 -11.61 13.87
N VAL A 83 47.33 -10.50 14.39
CA VAL A 83 46.61 -9.23 14.51
C VAL A 83 46.17 -8.71 13.13
N ILE A 84 47.06 -8.73 12.12
CA ILE A 84 46.75 -8.33 10.76
C ILE A 84 45.63 -9.21 10.17
N GLN A 85 45.67 -10.51 10.37
CA GLN A 85 44.65 -11.41 9.88
C GLN A 85 43.32 -11.18 10.57
N THR A 86 43.30 -10.95 11.89
CA THR A 86 42.10 -10.61 12.66
C THR A 86 41.50 -9.29 12.19
N GLN A 87 42.32 -8.28 11.87
CA GLN A 87 41.85 -7.01 11.31
C GLN A 87 41.21 -7.19 9.94
N LYS A 88 41.80 -7.99 9.06
CA LYS A 88 41.21 -8.28 7.74
C LYS A 88 39.84 -8.95 7.87
N GLU A 89 39.74 -9.96 8.72
CA GLU A 89 38.45 -10.62 8.97
C GLU A 89 37.41 -9.69 9.57
N ALA A 90 37.79 -8.79 10.47
CA ALA A 90 36.89 -7.80 11.04
C ALA A 90 36.39 -6.79 9.97
N ILE A 91 37.26 -6.38 9.04
CA ILE A 91 36.89 -5.50 7.92
C ILE A 91 35.88 -6.21 7.01
N GLU A 92 36.16 -7.44 6.58
CA GLU A 92 35.28 -8.21 5.70
C GLU A 92 33.89 -8.40 6.33
N LEU A 93 33.81 -8.70 7.63
CA LEU A 93 32.52 -8.84 8.34
C LEU A 93 31.78 -7.51 8.48
N ARG A 94 32.50 -6.39 8.68
CA ARG A 94 31.88 -5.07 8.68
C ARG A 94 31.32 -4.72 7.32
N ASP A 95 32.01 -5.01 6.23
CA ASP A 95 31.52 -4.80 4.88
C ASP A 95 30.26 -5.63 4.61
N GLN A 96 30.22 -6.89 5.02
CA GLN A 96 29.03 -7.74 4.96
C GLN A 96 27.85 -7.16 5.78
N SER A 97 28.14 -6.64 6.99
CA SER A 97 27.11 -6.00 7.83
C SER A 97 26.57 -4.73 7.17
N ILE A 98 27.42 -3.90 6.56
CA ILE A 98 27.03 -2.69 5.83
C ILE A 98 26.15 -3.05 4.64
N LEU A 99 26.52 -4.06 3.84
CA LEU A 99 25.71 -4.51 2.71
C LEU A 99 24.33 -5.02 3.18
N SER A 100 24.30 -5.77 4.28
CA SER A 100 23.06 -6.25 4.88
C SER A 100 22.17 -5.09 5.34
N LEU A 101 22.73 -4.08 6.02
CA LEU A 101 22.01 -2.87 6.44
C LEU A 101 21.45 -2.09 5.27
N ASN A 102 22.24 -1.94 4.20
CA ASN A 102 21.79 -1.25 3.00
C ASN A 102 20.59 -1.97 2.34
N ASN A 103 20.64 -3.31 2.29
CA ASN A 103 19.54 -4.11 1.76
C ASN A 103 18.29 -4.01 2.64
N GLU A 104 18.43 -4.10 3.96
CA GLU A 104 17.34 -3.91 4.92
C GLU A 104 16.69 -2.52 4.74
N ASN A 105 17.50 -1.47 4.69
CA ASN A 105 17.01 -0.11 4.46
C ASN A 105 16.26 0.03 3.14
N LYS A 106 16.76 -0.63 2.08
CA LYS A 106 16.08 -0.64 0.78
C LYS A 106 14.70 -1.29 0.88
N GLN A 107 14.59 -2.45 1.53
CA GLN A 107 13.30 -3.13 1.71
C GLN A 107 12.33 -2.31 2.56
N LEU A 108 12.79 -1.70 3.64
CA LEU A 108 11.96 -0.83 4.49
C LEU A 108 11.45 0.41 3.75
N ARG A 109 12.29 1.03 2.91
CA ARG A 109 11.85 2.16 2.07
C ARG A 109 10.81 1.75 1.04
N LEU A 110 10.97 0.59 0.40
CA LEU A 110 9.97 0.05 -0.53
C LEU A 110 8.66 -0.29 0.20
N ALA A 111 8.74 -0.86 1.39
CA ALA A 111 7.56 -1.14 2.22
C ALA A 111 6.80 0.14 2.58
N LEU A 112 7.52 1.20 2.95
CA LEU A 112 6.92 2.50 3.26
C LEU A 112 6.25 3.12 2.03
N ASP A 113 6.95 3.15 0.89
CA ASP A 113 6.42 3.69 -0.37
C ASP A 113 5.14 2.95 -0.83
N ASN A 114 5.13 1.62 -0.73
CA ASN A 114 3.94 0.84 -1.06
C ASN A 114 2.79 1.07 -0.08
N LYS A 115 3.07 1.29 1.20
CA LYS A 115 2.06 1.63 2.20
C LYS A 115 1.46 3.00 1.94
N ASP A 116 2.28 3.98 1.59
CA ASP A 116 1.82 5.32 1.24
C ASP A 116 0.95 5.29 -0.02
N LYS A 117 1.36 4.54 -1.05
CA LYS A 117 0.55 4.31 -2.26
C LYS A 117 -0.77 3.61 -1.93
N ALA A 118 -0.77 2.58 -1.09
CA ALA A 118 -1.98 1.90 -0.65
C ALA A 118 -2.95 2.87 0.04
N TYR A 119 -2.43 3.75 0.89
CA TYR A 119 -3.22 4.77 1.57
C TYR A 119 -3.84 5.77 0.58
N GLN A 120 -3.07 6.26 -0.40
CA GLN A 120 -3.60 7.16 -1.43
C GLN A 120 -4.69 6.50 -2.26
N VAL A 121 -4.48 5.27 -2.72
CA VAL A 121 -5.48 4.51 -3.47
C VAL A 121 -6.74 4.28 -2.63
N GLN A 122 -6.62 4.04 -1.32
CA GLN A 122 -7.75 3.89 -0.41
C GLN A 122 -8.54 5.20 -0.23
N LEU A 123 -7.84 6.34 -0.17
CA LEU A 123 -8.48 7.66 -0.16
C LEU A 123 -9.26 7.91 -1.44
N ASP A 124 -8.69 7.57 -2.59
CA ASP A 124 -9.35 7.74 -3.89
C ASP A 124 -10.56 6.81 -4.03
N ALA A 125 -10.47 5.56 -3.55
CA ALA A 125 -11.60 4.66 -3.45
C ALA A 125 -12.73 5.26 -2.59
N THR A 126 -12.39 5.81 -1.43
CA THR A 126 -13.37 6.45 -0.53
C THR A 126 -14.05 7.63 -1.21
N ARG A 127 -13.29 8.48 -1.91
CA ARG A 127 -13.84 9.60 -2.67
C ARG A 127 -14.76 9.14 -3.80
N ALA A 128 -14.36 8.11 -4.54
CA ALA A 128 -15.18 7.52 -5.60
C ALA A 128 -16.52 6.99 -5.06
N TYR A 129 -16.51 6.30 -3.92
CA TYR A 129 -17.75 5.86 -3.25
C TYR A 129 -18.62 7.03 -2.79
N GLN A 130 -18.02 8.07 -2.21
CA GLN A 130 -18.77 9.26 -1.78
C GLN A 130 -19.41 9.98 -2.97
N GLN A 131 -18.69 10.13 -4.07
CA GLN A 131 -19.24 10.72 -5.30
C GLN A 131 -20.38 9.89 -5.86
N ALA A 132 -20.22 8.56 -5.96
CA ALA A 132 -21.29 7.67 -6.44
C ALA A 132 -22.53 7.73 -5.54
N MET A 133 -22.36 7.80 -4.21
CA MET A 133 -23.48 7.98 -3.29
C MET A 133 -24.16 9.34 -3.44
N TYR A 134 -23.38 10.41 -3.64
CA TYR A 134 -23.92 11.75 -3.83
C TYR A 134 -24.72 11.85 -5.14
N GLU A 135 -24.20 11.31 -6.23
CA GLU A 135 -24.89 11.24 -7.52
C GLU A 135 -26.17 10.39 -7.42
N ALA A 136 -26.12 9.26 -6.71
CA ALA A 136 -27.31 8.44 -6.46
C ALA A 136 -28.36 9.23 -5.67
N LYS A 137 -27.99 9.94 -4.60
CA LYS A 137 -28.92 10.78 -3.82
C LYS A 137 -29.53 11.88 -4.66
N LEU A 138 -28.78 12.55 -5.53
CA LEU A 138 -29.31 13.57 -6.45
C LEU A 138 -30.28 12.96 -7.45
N LYS A 139 -29.93 11.81 -8.06
CA LYS A 139 -30.80 11.12 -9.03
C LYS A 139 -32.09 10.63 -8.35
N TYR A 140 -32.00 10.04 -7.16
CA TYR A 140 -33.18 9.61 -6.42
C TYR A 140 -34.03 10.77 -5.89
N GLY A 141 -33.38 11.84 -5.40
CA GLY A 141 -34.09 13.05 -4.94
C GLY A 141 -34.85 13.73 -6.08
N LEU A 142 -34.22 13.90 -7.25
CA LEU A 142 -34.87 14.49 -8.43
C LEU A 142 -35.92 13.55 -9.03
N GLY A 143 -35.68 12.24 -9.10
CA GLY A 143 -36.64 11.25 -9.57
C GLY A 143 -37.88 11.17 -8.69
N GLY A 144 -37.71 11.25 -7.37
CA GLY A 144 -38.81 11.25 -6.41
C GLY A 144 -39.71 12.51 -6.54
N THR A 145 -39.10 13.68 -6.75
CA THR A 145 -39.85 14.93 -6.96
C THR A 145 -40.61 14.93 -8.28
N VAL A 146 -40.01 14.42 -9.37
CA VAL A 146 -40.66 14.33 -10.67
C VAL A 146 -41.84 13.35 -10.65
N LEU A 147 -41.69 12.20 -10.01
CA LEU A 147 -42.76 11.22 -9.82
C LEU A 147 -43.86 11.77 -8.90
N GLY A 148 -43.53 12.44 -7.82
CA GLY A 148 -44.48 13.08 -6.91
C GLY A 148 -45.31 14.15 -7.59
N LEU A 149 -44.70 15.00 -8.42
CA LEU A 149 -45.41 16.02 -9.24
C LEU A 149 -46.30 15.40 -10.32
N ALA A 150 -45.84 14.32 -10.98
CA ALA A 150 -46.64 13.62 -12.00
C ALA A 150 -47.90 12.95 -11.40
N ILE A 151 -47.76 12.30 -10.23
CA ILE A 151 -48.89 11.70 -9.52
C ILE A 151 -49.82 12.75 -8.96
N GLY A 152 -49.31 13.87 -8.42
CA GLY A 152 -50.10 14.97 -7.90
C GLY A 152 -50.91 15.67 -9.00
N PHE A 153 -50.36 15.81 -10.23
CA PHE A 153 -51.03 16.40 -11.35
C PHE A 153 -52.17 15.52 -11.91
N VAL A 154 -51.97 14.18 -11.91
CA VAL A 154 -53.00 13.22 -12.34
C VAL A 154 -54.12 13.13 -11.31
N ALA A 155 -53.82 13.17 -10.03
CA ALA A 155 -54.82 13.10 -8.94
C ALA A 155 -55.64 14.41 -8.78
N GLY A 156 -55.06 15.56 -9.21
CA GLY A 156 -55.73 16.86 -9.14
C GLY A 156 -56.68 17.17 -10.30
N GLN A 157 -56.82 16.29 -11.30
CA GLN A 157 -57.75 16.46 -12.45
C GLN A 157 -59.09 15.71 -12.29
N HIS A 158 -59.36 15.19 -11.13
CA HIS A 158 -60.67 14.63 -10.74
C HIS A 158 -61.26 15.48 -9.62
#